data_ebb3507a04ff8d9c9323f8252fd30092
#
_entry.id   ebb3507a04ff8d9c9323f8252fd30092
#
_cell.length_a   1.000
_cell.length_b   1.000
_cell.length_c   1.000
_cell.angle_alpha   90.00
_cell.angle_beta   90.00
_cell.angle_gamma   90.00
#
_symmetry.space_group_name_H-M   'P 1'
#
loop_
_entity.id
_entity.type
_entity.pdbx_description
1 polymer ?
#
loop_
_entity_poly.entity_id
_entity_poly.type
_entity_poly.pdbx_seq_one_letter_code
_entity_poly.pdbx_strand_id
1 'polypeptide(L)'
;MTHTRLLSSMQIWSCITLTLILFRGYTNCDSFCKFTNIRCHSYDETKIFYKACHLIPERGEDGYATIHAVMREEAREANISIRLLRRANGWKPFLYNVNIDGCKFMRNPKANSVVSFFYSILKEFSNINHTCPYNQDLIVNKFHLTKDLVKLPFPIGEYALDTVWRVNGQLWTRVNASCKSSIDM
;
A
#
# COMPACT_ATOMS: atom_id res chain seq x y z
N MET A 1 -39.17 -47.41 23.46
CA MET A 1 -39.08 -46.05 22.82
C MET A 1 -37.88 -45.21 23.29
N THR A 2 -36.84 -45.77 23.84
CA THR A 2 -35.69 -44.99 24.41
C THR A 2 -34.37 -45.11 23.60
N HIS A 3 -34.29 -46.08 22.67
CA HIS A 3 -33.06 -46.30 21.89
C HIS A 3 -32.84 -45.32 20.71
N THR A 4 -33.90 -44.74 20.15
CA THR A 4 -33.83 -43.86 19.00
C THR A 4 -33.37 -42.45 19.34
N ARG A 5 -33.50 -41.98 20.57
CA ARG A 5 -33.06 -40.64 21.00
C ARG A 5 -31.55 -40.56 21.28
N LEU A 6 -30.91 -41.63 21.69
CA LEU A 6 -29.47 -41.67 21.99
C LEU A 6 -28.61 -41.63 20.72
N LEU A 7 -29.06 -42.28 19.63
CA LEU A 7 -28.34 -42.25 18.36
C LEU A 7 -28.35 -40.88 17.70
N SER A 8 -29.40 -40.07 17.85
CA SER A 8 -29.48 -38.72 17.29
C SER A 8 -28.55 -37.76 18.00
N SER A 9 -28.37 -37.88 19.33
CA SER A 9 -27.45 -37.01 20.08
C SER A 9 -25.99 -37.29 19.77
N MET A 10 -25.61 -38.56 19.62
CA MET A 10 -24.23 -38.93 19.20
C MET A 10 -23.89 -38.44 17.81
N GLN A 11 -24.81 -38.47 16.85
CA GLN A 11 -24.59 -37.93 15.51
C GLN A 11 -24.44 -36.41 15.52
N ILE A 12 -25.19 -35.69 16.33
CA ILE A 12 -25.08 -34.22 16.48
C ILE A 12 -23.73 -33.86 17.08
N TRP A 13 -23.30 -34.56 18.12
CA TRP A 13 -21.98 -34.33 18.73
C TRP A 13 -20.82 -34.62 17.78
N SER A 14 -20.93 -35.67 16.94
CA SER A 14 -19.94 -36.00 15.91
C SER A 14 -19.88 -34.96 14.83
N CYS A 15 -20.98 -34.35 14.38
CA CYS A 15 -20.99 -33.26 13.43
C CYS A 15 -20.40 -31.99 14.00
N ILE A 16 -20.68 -31.65 15.27
CA ILE A 16 -20.12 -30.47 15.93
C ILE A 16 -18.60 -30.59 16.11
N THR A 17 -18.11 -31.76 16.49
CA THR A 17 -16.67 -32.00 16.62
C THR A 17 -15.94 -31.95 15.28
N LEU A 18 -16.55 -32.49 14.21
CA LEU A 18 -16.01 -32.46 12.87
C LEU A 18 -15.95 -31.02 12.32
N THR A 19 -16.98 -30.20 12.54
CA THR A 19 -16.98 -28.79 12.16
C THR A 19 -15.94 -27.98 12.95
N LEU A 20 -15.77 -28.24 14.24
CA LEU A 20 -14.75 -27.57 15.06
C LEU A 20 -13.32 -27.94 14.63
N ILE A 21 -13.08 -29.18 14.18
CA ILE A 21 -11.77 -29.61 13.65
C ILE A 21 -11.50 -28.94 12.29
N LEU A 22 -12.51 -28.80 11.44
CA LEU A 22 -12.37 -28.11 10.15
C LEU A 22 -12.12 -26.61 10.31
N PHE A 23 -12.63 -25.98 11.38
CA PHE A 23 -12.35 -24.57 11.69
C PHE A 23 -10.96 -24.31 12.27
N ARG A 24 -10.25 -25.30 12.80
CA ARG A 24 -8.89 -25.16 13.31
C ARG A 24 -7.81 -25.12 12.23
N GLY A 25 -8.16 -25.35 10.96
CA GLY A 25 -7.24 -25.36 9.83
C GLY A 25 -7.01 -24.00 9.15
N TYR A 26 -7.51 -22.88 9.66
CA TYR A 26 -7.10 -21.56 9.20
C TYR A 26 -5.71 -21.24 9.77
N THR A 27 -4.70 -21.79 9.13
CA THR A 27 -3.36 -21.28 9.28
C THR A 27 -3.39 -19.81 8.81
N ASN A 28 -3.02 -18.90 9.69
CA ASN A 28 -2.73 -17.53 9.30
C ASN A 28 -1.55 -17.59 8.31
N CYS A 29 -1.87 -17.60 7.05
CA CYS A 29 -0.90 -17.56 5.98
C CYS A 29 -0.48 -16.08 5.88
N ASP A 30 0.65 -15.74 6.51
CA ASP A 30 1.21 -14.41 6.42
C ASP A 30 1.60 -14.16 4.96
N SER A 31 0.81 -13.35 4.28
CA SER A 31 1.19 -12.87 2.96
C SER A 31 2.05 -11.62 3.12
N PHE A 32 3.12 -11.53 2.38
CA PHE A 32 4.00 -10.36 2.37
C PHE A 32 4.11 -9.81 0.95
N CYS A 33 4.44 -8.53 0.83
CA CYS A 33 4.55 -7.86 -0.46
C CYS A 33 6.00 -7.41 -0.67
N LYS A 34 6.63 -7.90 -1.76
CA LYS A 34 7.98 -7.50 -2.17
C LYS A 34 7.90 -6.50 -3.30
N PHE A 35 8.66 -5.42 -3.20
CA PHE A 35 8.80 -4.49 -4.31
C PHE A 35 9.29 -5.19 -5.57
N THR A 36 8.66 -4.91 -6.70
CA THR A 36 9.06 -5.41 -8.01
C THR A 36 9.55 -4.30 -8.93
N ASN A 37 9.03 -3.08 -8.77
CA ASN A 37 9.47 -1.94 -9.57
C ASN A 37 9.10 -0.61 -8.89
N ILE A 38 9.87 0.43 -9.19
CA ILE A 38 9.53 1.82 -8.89
C ILE A 38 9.89 2.70 -10.10
N ARG A 39 9.01 3.64 -10.42
CA ARG A 39 9.22 4.62 -11.49
C ARG A 39 8.73 5.97 -11.05
N CYS A 40 9.58 6.96 -11.21
CA CYS A 40 9.25 8.36 -11.00
C CYS A 40 9.38 9.09 -12.33
N HIS A 41 8.38 9.88 -12.66
CA HIS A 41 8.37 10.68 -13.89
C HIS A 41 8.07 12.12 -13.55
N SER A 42 8.97 13.03 -13.91
CA SER A 42 8.72 14.46 -13.88
C SER A 42 8.10 14.89 -15.21
N TYR A 43 7.02 15.65 -15.16
CA TYR A 43 6.43 16.29 -16.34
C TYR A 43 7.05 17.66 -16.62
N ASP A 44 7.70 18.25 -15.60
CA ASP A 44 8.38 19.54 -15.70
C ASP A 44 9.61 19.56 -14.77
N GLU A 45 10.77 19.28 -15.32
CA GLU A 45 12.02 19.23 -14.57
C GLU A 45 12.49 20.61 -14.06
N THR A 46 11.90 21.70 -14.55
CA THR A 46 12.17 23.03 -14.00
C THR A 46 11.55 23.24 -12.64
N LYS A 47 10.55 22.41 -12.26
CA LYS A 47 9.81 22.47 -10.99
C LYS A 47 10.19 21.37 -10.02
N ILE A 48 10.32 20.15 -10.54
CA ILE A 48 10.69 18.97 -9.75
C ILE A 48 11.50 18.01 -10.61
N PHE A 49 12.62 17.50 -10.10
CA PHE A 49 13.36 16.43 -10.75
C PHE A 49 13.84 15.39 -9.74
N TYR A 50 14.13 14.19 -10.19
CA TYR A 50 14.53 13.09 -9.34
C TYR A 50 16.05 12.87 -9.38
N LYS A 51 16.73 13.08 -8.23
CA LYS A 51 18.13 12.65 -8.03
C LYS A 51 18.22 11.14 -7.86
N ALA A 52 17.22 10.55 -7.22
CA ALA A 52 17.14 9.10 -7.00
C ALA A 52 15.69 8.64 -7.11
N CYS A 53 15.46 7.52 -7.78
CA CYS A 53 14.20 6.78 -7.80
C CYS A 53 14.50 5.35 -8.21
N HIS A 54 14.83 4.50 -7.23
CA HIS A 54 15.26 3.13 -7.50
C HIS A 54 14.95 2.20 -6.32
N LEU A 55 14.96 0.91 -6.63
CA LEU A 55 14.92 -0.15 -5.63
C LEU A 55 16.35 -0.65 -5.41
N ILE A 56 16.68 -0.88 -4.14
CA ILE A 56 17.94 -1.49 -3.74
C ILE A 56 17.64 -2.89 -3.21
N PRO A 57 18.14 -3.95 -3.87
CA PRO A 57 17.98 -5.30 -3.36
C PRO A 57 18.86 -5.49 -2.12
N GLU A 58 18.33 -6.15 -1.11
CA GLU A 58 19.08 -6.51 0.11
C GLU A 58 19.21 -8.03 0.20
N ARG A 59 20.42 -8.53 0.50
CA ARG A 59 20.65 -9.98 0.58
C ARG A 59 19.92 -10.56 1.79
N GLY A 60 19.02 -11.51 1.53
CA GLY A 60 18.26 -12.21 2.56
C GLY A 60 17.07 -11.45 3.12
N GLU A 61 16.81 -10.23 2.63
CA GLU A 61 15.69 -9.38 3.03
C GLU A 61 14.92 -8.85 1.83
N ASP A 62 13.76 -8.26 2.10
CA ASP A 62 13.01 -7.55 1.10
C ASP A 62 13.70 -6.21 0.83
N GLY A 63 14.09 -5.98 -0.42
CA GLY A 63 14.75 -4.75 -0.83
C GLY A 63 13.92 -3.50 -0.49
N TYR A 64 14.54 -2.34 -0.51
CA TYR A 64 13.90 -1.08 -0.16
C TYR A 64 13.86 -0.08 -1.32
N ALA A 65 12.90 0.82 -1.25
CA ALA A 65 12.74 1.93 -2.19
C ALA A 65 13.41 3.19 -1.66
N THR A 66 14.11 3.90 -2.54
CA THR A 66 14.65 5.23 -2.26
C THR A 66 14.20 6.20 -3.33
N ILE A 67 13.64 7.33 -2.89
CA ILE A 67 13.23 8.44 -3.76
C ILE A 67 13.84 9.73 -3.22
N HIS A 68 14.49 10.49 -4.08
CA HIS A 68 14.92 11.85 -3.78
C HIS A 68 14.44 12.78 -4.90
N ALA A 69 13.38 13.50 -4.62
CA ALA A 69 12.80 14.49 -5.52
C ALA A 69 13.24 15.89 -5.09
N VAL A 70 13.96 16.58 -5.96
CA VAL A 70 14.41 17.96 -5.73
C VAL A 70 13.31 18.91 -6.16
N MET A 71 12.86 19.71 -5.20
CA MET A 71 11.86 20.76 -5.41
C MET A 71 12.58 22.06 -5.82
N ARG A 72 12.23 22.59 -6.97
CA ARG A 72 12.75 23.89 -7.48
C ARG A 72 11.74 25.02 -7.35
N GLU A 73 10.49 24.68 -7.12
CA GLU A 73 9.40 25.60 -6.87
C GLU A 73 8.67 25.19 -5.59
N GLU A 74 8.21 26.16 -4.80
CA GLU A 74 7.45 25.93 -3.59
C GLU A 74 6.07 25.33 -3.90
N ALA A 75 5.71 24.25 -3.24
CA ALA A 75 4.40 23.63 -3.35
C ALA A 75 3.45 24.18 -2.28
N ARG A 76 2.53 25.05 -2.68
CA ARG A 76 1.52 25.67 -1.80
C ARG A 76 0.21 24.88 -1.80
N GLU A 77 -0.07 24.21 -2.91
CA GLU A 77 -1.23 23.35 -3.10
C GLU A 77 -0.79 22.04 -3.73
N ALA A 78 -1.34 20.94 -3.28
CA ALA A 78 -1.05 19.62 -3.83
C ALA A 78 -2.30 18.78 -3.93
N ASN A 79 -2.77 18.52 -5.17
CA ASN A 79 -3.84 17.57 -5.45
C ASN A 79 -3.23 16.26 -5.94
N ILE A 80 -3.52 15.17 -5.23
CA ILE A 80 -2.92 13.86 -5.46
C ILE A 80 -4.00 12.88 -5.88
N SER A 81 -3.86 12.31 -7.07
CA SER A 81 -4.66 11.16 -7.51
C SER A 81 -3.92 9.89 -7.14
N ILE A 82 -4.55 9.02 -6.36
CA ILE A 82 -3.97 7.77 -5.86
C ILE A 82 -4.80 6.61 -6.39
N ARG A 83 -4.18 5.70 -7.13
CA ARG A 83 -4.83 4.53 -7.73
C ARG A 83 -4.10 3.25 -7.32
N LEU A 84 -4.84 2.29 -6.78
CA LEU A 84 -4.36 0.94 -6.63
C LEU A 84 -4.72 0.14 -7.88
N LEU A 85 -3.74 -0.52 -8.46
CA LEU A 85 -3.88 -1.34 -9.65
C LEU A 85 -3.51 -2.79 -9.33
N ARG A 86 -4.13 -3.75 -10.01
CA ARG A 86 -3.78 -5.17 -9.96
C ARG A 86 -3.37 -5.66 -11.34
N ARG A 87 -2.36 -6.53 -11.39
CA ARG A 87 -1.94 -7.20 -12.62
C ARG A 87 -2.93 -8.30 -12.98
N ALA A 88 -3.47 -8.19 -14.19
CA ALA A 88 -4.28 -9.22 -14.85
C ALA A 88 -3.81 -9.26 -16.31
N ASN A 89 -4.68 -9.27 -17.31
CA ASN A 89 -4.26 -8.99 -18.69
C ASN A 89 -3.94 -7.48 -18.83
N GLY A 90 -2.75 -7.05 -18.35
CA GLY A 90 -2.36 -5.66 -18.13
C GLY A 90 -2.71 -5.18 -16.70
N TRP A 91 -2.41 -3.91 -16.42
CA TRP A 91 -2.76 -3.25 -15.16
C TRP A 91 -4.22 -2.80 -15.18
N LYS A 92 -5.01 -3.22 -14.20
CA LYS A 92 -6.43 -2.88 -14.05
C LYS A 92 -6.67 -2.17 -12.74
N PRO A 93 -7.59 -1.17 -12.68
CA PRO A 93 -8.00 -0.54 -11.42
C PRO A 93 -8.46 -1.60 -10.41
N PHE A 94 -8.08 -1.43 -9.15
CA PHE A 94 -8.42 -2.35 -8.07
C PHE A 94 -8.68 -1.58 -6.78
N LEU A 95 -9.83 -1.81 -6.16
CA LEU A 95 -10.33 -1.27 -4.89
C LEU A 95 -10.31 0.26 -4.74
N TYR A 96 -9.15 0.91 -4.90
CA TYR A 96 -9.00 2.33 -4.56
C TYR A 96 -8.63 3.18 -5.78
N ASN A 97 -9.41 4.24 -5.97
CA ASN A 97 -9.15 5.33 -6.90
C ASN A 97 -9.65 6.61 -6.25
N VAL A 98 -8.77 7.34 -5.60
CA VAL A 98 -9.11 8.51 -4.79
C VAL A 98 -8.31 9.73 -5.22
N ASN A 99 -8.95 10.89 -5.14
CA ASN A 99 -8.30 12.18 -5.30
C ASN A 99 -8.35 12.92 -3.97
N ILE A 100 -7.25 13.45 -3.53
CA ILE A 100 -7.12 14.17 -2.28
C ILE A 100 -6.41 15.51 -2.47
N ASP A 101 -6.81 16.49 -1.67
CA ASP A 101 -5.98 17.65 -1.38
C ASP A 101 -4.95 17.24 -0.33
N GLY A 102 -3.68 17.13 -0.75
CA GLY A 102 -2.57 16.69 0.11
C GLY A 102 -2.33 17.65 1.27
N CYS A 103 -2.44 18.97 1.03
CA CYS A 103 -2.27 19.97 2.08
C CYS A 103 -3.36 19.89 3.13
N LYS A 104 -4.61 19.68 2.72
CA LYS A 104 -5.74 19.47 3.62
C LYS A 104 -5.61 18.14 4.36
N PHE A 105 -5.19 17.09 3.68
CA PHE A 105 -4.92 15.79 4.30
C PHE A 105 -3.87 15.90 5.41
N MET A 106 -2.76 16.59 5.19
CA MET A 106 -1.73 16.77 6.20
C MET A 106 -2.19 17.55 7.43
N ARG A 107 -3.21 18.42 7.30
CA ARG A 107 -3.84 19.08 8.47
C ARG A 107 -4.75 18.14 9.28
N ASN A 108 -5.38 17.17 8.63
CA ASN A 108 -6.24 16.18 9.29
C ASN A 108 -6.14 14.80 8.60
N PRO A 109 -5.07 14.04 8.85
CA PRO A 109 -4.87 12.74 8.20
C PRO A 109 -5.99 11.73 8.48
N LYS A 110 -6.67 11.84 9.63
CA LYS A 110 -7.75 10.92 10.02
C LYS A 110 -9.03 11.08 9.18
N ALA A 111 -9.17 12.15 8.41
CA ALA A 111 -10.35 12.40 7.59
C ALA A 111 -10.53 11.41 6.43
N ASN A 112 -9.47 10.71 6.02
CA ASN A 112 -9.51 9.68 4.97
C ASN A 112 -8.75 8.44 5.43
N SER A 113 -9.49 7.42 5.87
CA SER A 113 -8.92 6.20 6.45
C SER A 113 -8.01 5.42 5.48
N VAL A 114 -8.36 5.37 4.20
CA VAL A 114 -7.57 4.67 3.18
C VAL A 114 -6.22 5.35 2.97
N VAL A 115 -6.22 6.66 2.75
CA VAL A 115 -4.99 7.43 2.54
C VAL A 115 -4.16 7.47 3.82
N SER A 116 -4.81 7.60 4.97
CA SER A 116 -4.16 7.55 6.29
C SER A 116 -3.41 6.25 6.53
N PHE A 117 -3.98 5.13 6.10
CA PHE A 117 -3.34 3.83 6.19
C PHE A 117 -2.02 3.80 5.38
N PHE A 118 -2.05 4.14 4.09
CA PHE A 118 -0.85 4.18 3.26
C PHE A 118 0.18 5.21 3.75
N TYR A 119 -0.30 6.36 4.20
CA TYR A 119 0.56 7.39 4.76
C TYR A 119 1.24 6.92 6.06
N SER A 120 0.54 6.19 6.93
CA SER A 120 1.10 5.69 8.19
C SER A 120 2.31 4.77 7.98
N ILE A 121 2.33 4.03 6.86
CA ILE A 121 3.44 3.16 6.48
C ILE A 121 4.61 3.97 5.91
N LEU A 122 4.31 5.02 5.13
CA LEU A 122 5.32 5.82 4.44
C LEU A 122 5.98 6.87 5.35
N LYS A 123 5.24 7.42 6.31
CA LYS A 123 5.66 8.61 7.08
C LYS A 123 6.98 8.44 7.81
N GLU A 124 7.30 7.25 8.31
CA GLU A 124 8.53 6.97 9.06
C GLU A 124 9.77 6.95 8.18
N PHE A 125 9.59 6.75 6.88
CA PHE A 125 10.64 6.68 5.87
C PHE A 125 10.77 7.97 5.06
N SER A 126 9.93 8.98 5.33
CA SER A 126 9.87 10.20 4.53
C SER A 126 9.87 11.46 5.37
N ASN A 127 10.30 12.55 4.74
CA ASN A 127 10.20 13.90 5.31
C ASN A 127 8.86 14.58 4.97
N ILE A 128 7.89 13.85 4.45
CA ILE A 128 6.53 14.36 4.20
C ILE A 128 5.75 14.26 5.52
N ASN A 129 6.01 15.18 6.45
CA ASN A 129 5.51 15.12 7.83
C ASN A 129 4.92 16.43 8.35
N HIS A 130 4.75 17.43 7.50
CA HIS A 130 4.17 18.72 7.84
C HIS A 130 3.16 19.19 6.80
N THR A 131 2.42 20.24 7.11
CA THR A 131 1.47 20.86 6.20
C THR A 131 2.18 21.73 5.16
N CYS A 132 1.48 22.04 4.05
CA CYS A 132 2.00 23.02 3.08
C CYS A 132 2.29 24.39 3.73
N PRO A 133 3.24 25.14 3.18
CA PRO A 133 3.94 24.90 1.93
C PRO A 133 5.12 23.92 2.08
N TYR A 134 5.49 23.25 0.97
CA TYR A 134 6.73 22.47 0.84
C TYR A 134 7.72 23.21 -0.05
N ASN A 135 8.88 23.53 0.49
CA ASN A 135 9.96 24.23 -0.21
C ASN A 135 11.31 23.51 -0.09
N GLN A 136 11.30 22.28 0.40
CA GLN A 136 12.46 21.43 0.57
C GLN A 136 12.36 20.18 -0.30
N ASP A 137 13.47 19.52 -0.55
CA ASP A 137 13.50 18.25 -1.26
C ASP A 137 12.59 17.22 -0.56
N LEU A 138 11.85 16.45 -1.34
CA LEU A 138 11.06 15.36 -0.82
C LEU A 138 11.88 14.07 -0.87
N ILE A 139 12.05 13.45 0.29
CA ILE A 139 12.90 12.28 0.45
C ILE A 139 12.08 11.13 1.03
N VAL A 140 12.18 9.99 0.38
CA VAL A 140 11.79 8.69 0.94
C VAL A 140 13.07 7.86 1.01
N ASN A 141 13.47 7.50 2.22
CA ASN A 141 14.74 6.82 2.45
C ASN A 141 14.52 5.41 2.99
N LYS A 142 15.08 4.42 2.31
CA LYS A 142 15.03 3.01 2.70
C LYS A 142 13.63 2.52 3.06
N PHE A 143 12.64 2.86 2.23
CA PHE A 143 11.27 2.44 2.46
C PHE A 143 11.10 0.95 2.20
N HIS A 144 10.79 0.21 3.24
CA HIS A 144 10.44 -1.20 3.20
C HIS A 144 8.93 -1.39 3.22
N LEU A 145 8.44 -2.43 2.55
CA LEU A 145 7.06 -2.83 2.69
C LEU A 145 6.90 -3.59 4.01
N THR A 146 6.19 -2.97 4.95
CA THR A 146 5.97 -3.53 6.28
C THR A 146 4.90 -4.62 6.26
N LYS A 147 4.92 -5.51 7.26
CA LYS A 147 3.88 -6.55 7.47
C LYS A 147 2.47 -5.94 7.67
N ASP A 148 2.37 -4.64 7.96
CA ASP A 148 1.09 -3.96 8.12
C ASP A 148 0.32 -3.80 6.80
N LEU A 149 1.00 -3.76 5.65
CA LEU A 149 0.37 -3.86 4.32
C LEU A 149 -0.32 -5.20 4.09
N VAL A 150 0.14 -6.23 4.78
CA VAL A 150 -0.40 -7.59 4.69
C VAL A 150 -1.74 -7.73 5.42
N LYS A 151 -2.06 -6.84 6.37
CA LYS A 151 -3.37 -6.83 7.05
C LYS A 151 -4.53 -6.46 6.12
N LEU A 152 -4.24 -5.94 4.93
CA LEU A 152 -5.25 -5.79 3.88
C LEU A 152 -5.50 -7.17 3.26
N PRO A 153 -6.78 -7.60 3.10
CA PRO A 153 -7.14 -8.89 2.55
C PRO A 153 -6.96 -8.89 1.02
N PHE A 154 -5.72 -8.64 0.56
CA PHE A 154 -5.42 -8.71 -0.86
C PHE A 154 -5.16 -10.15 -1.29
N PRO A 155 -5.82 -10.63 -2.34
CA PRO A 155 -5.47 -11.90 -2.95
C PRO A 155 -3.99 -11.90 -3.41
N ILE A 156 -3.38 -13.09 -3.46
CA ILE A 156 -2.04 -13.22 -4.04
C ILE A 156 -2.03 -12.63 -5.46
N GLY A 157 -0.99 -11.85 -5.78
CA GLY A 157 -0.88 -11.21 -7.08
C GLY A 157 0.13 -10.07 -7.11
N GLU A 158 0.18 -9.41 -8.26
CA GLU A 158 0.98 -8.20 -8.42
C GLU A 158 0.10 -6.97 -8.32
N TYR A 159 0.56 -5.98 -7.57
CA TYR A 159 -0.13 -4.73 -7.32
C TYR A 159 0.77 -3.55 -7.66
N ALA A 160 0.17 -2.43 -8.04
CA ALA A 160 0.88 -1.17 -8.21
C ALA A 160 0.09 -0.03 -7.58
N LEU A 161 0.77 0.80 -6.83
CA LEU A 161 0.29 2.09 -6.37
C LEU A 161 0.77 3.15 -7.37
N ASP A 162 -0.18 3.79 -8.02
CA ASP A 162 0.07 4.81 -9.03
C ASP A 162 -0.43 6.16 -8.52
N THR A 163 0.47 7.10 -8.33
CA THR A 163 0.16 8.43 -7.83
C THR A 163 0.51 9.50 -8.84
N VAL A 164 -0.42 10.43 -9.06
CA VAL A 164 -0.24 11.58 -9.96
C VAL A 164 -0.44 12.85 -9.15
N TRP A 165 0.54 13.74 -9.22
CA TRP A 165 0.62 14.92 -8.39
C TRP A 165 0.43 16.18 -9.23
N ARG A 166 -0.63 16.92 -8.93
CA ARG A 166 -0.87 18.27 -9.43
C ARG A 166 -0.56 19.25 -8.32
N VAL A 167 0.46 20.07 -8.54
CA VAL A 167 0.94 21.04 -7.57
C VAL A 167 0.76 22.42 -8.16
N ASN A 168 0.26 23.38 -7.36
CA ASN A 168 -0.04 24.75 -7.79
C ASN A 168 -0.91 24.76 -9.09
N GLY A 169 -1.89 23.84 -9.19
CA GLY A 169 -2.77 23.69 -10.36
C GLY A 169 -2.14 23.00 -11.58
N GLN A 170 -0.84 22.68 -11.58
CA GLN A 170 -0.11 22.11 -12.71
C GLN A 170 0.29 20.66 -12.45
N LEU A 171 0.42 19.87 -13.51
CA LEU A 171 0.87 18.49 -13.44
C LEU A 171 2.40 18.45 -13.29
N TRP A 172 2.90 18.02 -12.11
CA TRP A 172 4.34 18.02 -11.83
C TRP A 172 4.96 16.64 -11.98
N THR A 173 4.34 15.63 -11.39
CA THR A 173 5.00 14.33 -11.33
C THR A 173 4.03 13.16 -11.19
N ARG A 174 4.54 11.99 -11.54
CA ARG A 174 3.88 10.69 -11.33
C ARG A 174 4.88 9.72 -10.71
N VAL A 175 4.44 9.03 -9.67
CA VAL A 175 5.20 7.94 -9.04
C VAL A 175 4.39 6.67 -9.12
N ASN A 176 5.01 5.61 -9.61
CA ASN A 176 4.40 4.28 -9.70
C ASN A 176 5.33 3.27 -9.02
N ALA A 177 4.83 2.64 -7.97
CA ALA A 177 5.53 1.58 -7.26
C ALA A 177 4.72 0.29 -7.34
N SER A 178 5.37 -0.81 -7.68
CA SER A 178 4.72 -2.12 -7.76
C SER A 178 5.35 -3.13 -6.84
N CYS A 179 4.53 -4.06 -6.37
CA CYS A 179 4.94 -5.15 -5.51
C CYS A 179 4.23 -6.45 -5.90
N LYS A 180 4.82 -7.57 -5.51
CA LYS A 180 4.23 -8.90 -5.63
C LYS A 180 3.91 -9.45 -4.25
N SER A 181 2.64 -9.79 -4.03
CA SER A 181 2.19 -10.48 -2.83
C SER A 181 2.38 -11.98 -2.99
N SER A 182 3.01 -12.61 -2.02
CA SER A 182 3.24 -14.05 -1.93
C SER A 182 3.00 -14.54 -0.50
N ILE A 183 2.84 -15.84 -0.35
CA ILE A 183 2.69 -16.51 0.94
C ILE A 183 4.06 -17.08 1.30
N ASP A 184 4.51 -16.91 2.53
CA ASP A 184 5.59 -17.72 3.08
C ASP A 184 5.06 -19.14 3.33
N MET A 185 5.69 -20.12 2.69
CA MET A 185 5.45 -21.56 2.93
C MET A 185 6.46 -22.09 3.92
#